data_0a368023112f1f59aa174970f10a99fd
#
_entry.id   0a368023112f1f59aa174970f10a99fd
#
_cell.length_a   1.000
_cell.length_b   1.000
_cell.length_c   1.000
_cell.angle_alpha   90.00
_cell.angle_beta   90.00
_cell.angle_gamma   90.00
#
_symmetry.space_group_name_H-M   'P 1'
#
loop_
_entity.id
_entity.type
_entity.pdbx_description
1 polymer ?
#
loop_
_entity_poly.entity_id
_entity_poly.type
_entity_poly.pdbx_seq_one_letter_code
_entity_poly.pdbx_strand_id
1 'polypeptide(L)'
;MKWCAAIISTILLSLVGCAHVAPPLIEYTLADTAIKAAKAVQAVRYAPGKWHEAEEAYRQARILYNEREYEQAIDLFNKARIAAEKAENSARLTRMRNGEVL
;
A
#
# COMPACT_ATOMS: atom_id res chain seq x y z
N MET A 1 9.09 -52.51 -11.46
CA MET A 1 7.79 -51.82 -11.46
C MET A 1 7.52 -51.04 -10.18
N LYS A 2 7.74 -51.59 -9.02
CA LYS A 2 7.54 -50.87 -7.73
C LYS A 2 8.47 -49.63 -7.57
N TRP A 3 9.63 -49.66 -8.15
CA TRP A 3 10.62 -48.58 -8.09
C TRP A 3 10.25 -47.38 -8.97
N CYS A 4 9.65 -47.64 -10.15
CA CYS A 4 9.18 -46.58 -11.02
C CYS A 4 7.99 -45.81 -10.41
N ALA A 5 7.11 -46.49 -9.70
CA ALA A 5 5.99 -45.86 -9.00
C ALA A 5 6.49 -44.97 -7.85
N ALA A 6 7.53 -45.38 -7.12
CA ALA A 6 8.16 -44.60 -6.06
C ALA A 6 8.84 -43.34 -6.62
N ILE A 7 9.54 -43.45 -7.75
CA ILE A 7 10.24 -42.32 -8.41
C ILE A 7 9.21 -41.31 -8.95
N ILE A 8 8.13 -41.77 -9.57
CA ILE A 8 7.05 -40.92 -10.06
C ILE A 8 6.35 -40.17 -8.92
N SER A 9 6.12 -40.85 -7.79
CA SER A 9 5.53 -40.22 -6.60
C SER A 9 6.41 -39.14 -6.00
N THR A 10 7.73 -39.36 -6.01
CA THR A 10 8.71 -38.39 -5.46
C THR A 10 8.84 -37.15 -6.38
N ILE A 11 8.75 -37.34 -7.69
CA ILE A 11 8.77 -36.25 -8.68
C ILE A 11 7.50 -35.41 -8.62
N LEU A 12 6.35 -36.02 -8.37
CA LEU A 12 5.07 -35.30 -8.23
C LEU A 12 5.01 -34.43 -6.98
N LEU A 13 5.72 -34.80 -5.91
CA LEU A 13 5.78 -34.05 -4.68
C LEU A 13 6.66 -32.79 -4.76
N SER A 14 7.61 -32.78 -5.70
CA SER A 14 8.51 -31.62 -5.90
C SER A 14 7.91 -30.53 -6.80
N LEU A 15 6.73 -30.72 -7.36
CA LEU A 15 6.00 -29.76 -8.18
C LEU A 15 5.08 -28.83 -7.36
N VAL A 16 5.02 -28.96 -6.02
CA VAL A 16 4.42 -27.96 -5.16
C VAL A 16 5.41 -26.79 -5.07
N GLY A 17 5.59 -26.11 -6.19
CA GLY A 17 6.38 -24.90 -6.27
C GLY A 17 5.77 -23.86 -5.33
N CYS A 18 6.60 -23.22 -4.53
CA CYS A 18 6.25 -22.06 -3.72
C CYS A 18 5.46 -21.09 -4.59
N ALA A 19 4.19 -20.85 -4.26
CA ALA A 19 3.43 -19.76 -4.84
C ALA A 19 4.14 -18.46 -4.45
N HIS A 20 4.96 -17.93 -5.36
CA HIS A 20 5.68 -16.70 -5.15
C HIS A 20 4.71 -15.55 -5.37
N VAL A 21 4.21 -14.97 -4.27
CA VAL A 21 3.35 -13.79 -4.33
C VAL A 21 4.20 -12.60 -4.76
N ALA A 22 3.83 -11.97 -5.88
CA ALA A 22 4.52 -10.79 -6.37
C ALA A 22 4.32 -9.59 -5.44
N PRO A 23 5.35 -8.73 -5.24
CA PRO A 23 5.20 -7.51 -4.47
C PRO A 23 4.13 -6.58 -5.05
N PRO A 24 3.29 -5.92 -4.21
CA PRO A 24 2.21 -5.03 -4.66
C PRO A 24 2.76 -3.65 -5.06
N LEU A 25 3.45 -3.57 -6.19
CA LEU A 25 4.06 -2.34 -6.68
C LEU A 25 3.05 -1.27 -7.08
N ILE A 26 1.90 -1.68 -7.62
CA ILE A 26 0.84 -0.75 -8.04
C ILE A 26 0.25 -0.03 -6.83
N GLU A 27 -0.15 -0.78 -5.82
CA GLU A 27 -0.73 -0.24 -4.59
C GLU A 27 0.27 0.65 -3.85
N TYR A 28 1.53 0.24 -3.80
CA TYR A 28 2.62 1.05 -3.23
C TYR A 28 2.75 2.38 -3.97
N THR A 29 2.83 2.34 -5.30
CA THR A 29 3.01 3.54 -6.14
C THR A 29 1.81 4.48 -6.04
N LEU A 30 0.59 3.96 -6.03
CA LEU A 30 -0.62 4.77 -5.88
C LEU A 30 -0.68 5.45 -4.51
N ALA A 31 -0.34 4.74 -3.45
CA ALA A 31 -0.28 5.31 -2.10
C ALA A 31 0.81 6.39 -2.00
N ASP A 32 2.01 6.13 -2.51
CA ASP A 32 3.11 7.10 -2.54
C ASP A 32 2.73 8.37 -3.29
N THR A 33 2.10 8.23 -4.44
CA THR A 33 1.63 9.36 -5.25
C THR A 33 0.56 10.18 -4.50
N ALA A 34 -0.39 9.52 -3.84
CA ALA A 34 -1.42 10.21 -3.07
C ALA A 34 -0.83 10.95 -1.84
N ILE A 35 0.13 10.35 -1.16
CA ILE A 35 0.87 11.00 -0.06
C ILE A 35 1.60 12.25 -0.55
N LYS A 36 2.29 12.17 -1.68
CA LYS A 36 2.98 13.32 -2.28
C LYS A 36 2.02 14.43 -2.70
N ALA A 37 0.88 14.08 -3.28
CA ALA A 37 -0.15 15.05 -3.67
C ALA A 37 -0.74 15.77 -2.44
N ALA A 38 -1.04 15.06 -1.37
CA ALA A 38 -1.52 15.65 -0.12
C ALA A 38 -0.46 16.58 0.49
N LYS A 39 0.80 16.17 0.45
CA LYS A 39 1.94 16.99 0.92
C LYS A 39 2.07 18.30 0.13
N ALA A 40 1.91 18.23 -1.19
CA ALA A 40 2.03 19.39 -2.09
C ALA A 40 0.99 20.50 -1.78
N VAL A 41 -0.21 20.14 -1.30
CA VAL A 41 -1.24 21.08 -0.87
C VAL A 41 -1.17 21.43 0.61
N GLN A 42 -0.12 21.03 1.29
CA GLN A 42 0.11 21.27 2.72
C GLN A 42 -0.98 20.66 3.63
N ALA A 43 -1.40 19.43 3.32
CA ALA A 43 -2.41 18.73 4.12
C ALA A 43 -2.02 18.56 5.59
N VAL A 44 -0.72 18.48 5.90
CA VAL A 44 -0.22 18.46 7.28
C VAL A 44 -0.68 19.67 8.09
N ARG A 45 -0.82 20.82 7.43
CA ARG A 45 -1.27 22.08 8.04
C ARG A 45 -2.79 22.24 8.02
N TYR A 46 -3.43 21.95 6.89
CA TYR A 46 -4.83 22.26 6.65
C TYR A 46 -5.80 21.09 6.93
N ALA A 47 -5.32 19.87 6.97
CA ALA A 47 -6.10 18.68 7.28
C ALA A 47 -5.27 17.68 8.13
N PRO A 48 -4.77 18.10 9.32
CA PRO A 48 -3.78 17.34 10.09
C PRO A 48 -4.27 15.96 10.52
N GLY A 49 -5.54 15.82 10.89
CA GLY A 49 -6.10 14.52 11.32
C GLY A 49 -6.10 13.49 10.21
N LYS A 50 -6.56 13.87 9.01
CA LYS A 50 -6.59 13.00 7.84
C LYS A 50 -5.19 12.72 7.30
N TRP A 51 -4.33 13.73 7.34
CA TRP A 51 -2.92 13.56 6.99
C TRP A 51 -2.23 12.55 7.90
N HIS A 52 -2.41 12.65 9.19
CA HIS A 52 -1.81 11.74 10.16
C HIS A 52 -2.29 10.29 9.96
N GLU A 53 -3.58 10.08 9.68
CA GLU A 53 -4.14 8.77 9.35
C GLU A 53 -3.48 8.18 8.10
N ALA A 54 -3.32 8.99 7.06
CA ALA A 54 -2.67 8.58 5.82
C ALA A 54 -1.21 8.19 6.03
N GLU A 55 -0.46 9.01 6.73
CA GLU A 55 0.95 8.80 7.00
C GLU A 55 1.18 7.55 7.85
N GLU A 56 0.37 7.33 8.87
CA GLU A 56 0.45 6.15 9.73
C GLU A 56 0.18 4.86 8.95
N ALA A 57 -0.89 4.83 8.15
CA ALA A 57 -1.22 3.68 7.31
C ALA A 57 -0.11 3.41 6.28
N TYR A 58 0.43 4.44 5.67
CA TYR A 58 1.52 4.31 4.70
C TYR A 58 2.79 3.76 5.32
N ARG A 59 3.15 4.23 6.51
CA ARG A 59 4.32 3.74 7.24
C ARG A 59 4.18 2.26 7.59
N GLN A 60 3.03 1.86 8.12
CA GLN A 60 2.76 0.46 8.45
C GLN A 60 2.75 -0.44 7.21
N ALA A 61 2.18 0.05 6.11
CA ALA A 61 2.18 -0.67 4.84
C ALA A 61 3.60 -0.95 4.34
N ARG A 62 4.50 0.02 4.45
CA ARG A 62 5.91 -0.13 4.07
C ARG A 62 6.64 -1.14 4.94
N ILE A 63 6.37 -1.17 6.24
CA ILE A 63 6.94 -2.16 7.15
C ILE A 63 6.52 -3.57 6.72
N LEU A 64 5.23 -3.78 6.51
CA LEU A 64 4.70 -5.07 6.06
C LEU A 64 5.22 -5.47 4.67
N TYR A 65 5.36 -4.51 3.78
CA TYR A 65 5.97 -4.74 2.47
C TYR A 65 7.41 -5.24 2.59
N ASN A 66 8.20 -4.65 3.46
CA ASN A 66 9.58 -5.06 3.70
C ASN A 66 9.66 -6.43 4.38
N GLU A 67 8.68 -6.79 5.19
CA GLU A 67 8.55 -8.10 5.82
C GLU A 67 7.94 -9.15 4.90
N ARG A 68 7.61 -8.80 3.66
CA ARG A 68 6.96 -9.65 2.66
C ARG A 68 5.54 -10.11 3.05
N GLU A 69 4.90 -9.40 3.95
CA GLU A 69 3.49 -9.58 4.31
C GLU A 69 2.61 -8.81 3.32
N TYR A 70 2.63 -9.23 2.05
CA TYR A 70 2.09 -8.46 0.93
C TYR A 70 0.58 -8.28 0.97
N GLU A 71 -0.17 -9.28 1.40
CA GLU A 71 -1.63 -9.20 1.49
C GLU A 71 -2.07 -8.11 2.46
N GLN A 72 -1.48 -8.07 3.64
CA GLN A 72 -1.74 -7.02 4.63
C GLN A 72 -1.21 -5.66 4.17
N ALA A 73 -0.07 -5.64 3.48
CA ALA A 73 0.49 -4.41 2.92
C ALA A 73 -0.44 -3.78 1.89
N ILE A 74 -1.07 -4.56 1.01
CA ILE A 74 -2.06 -4.09 0.04
C ILE A 74 -3.19 -3.34 0.72
N ASP A 75 -3.79 -3.91 1.75
CA ASP A 75 -4.89 -3.30 2.50
C ASP A 75 -4.48 -1.96 3.11
N LEU A 76 -3.29 -1.90 3.70
CA LEU A 76 -2.78 -0.66 4.30
C LEU A 76 -2.34 0.38 3.27
N PHE A 77 -1.79 -0.02 2.12
CA PHE A 77 -1.53 0.92 1.03
C PHE A 77 -2.82 1.52 0.48
N ASN A 78 -3.86 0.73 0.30
CA ASN A 78 -5.18 1.23 -0.12
C ASN A 78 -5.78 2.18 0.92
N LYS A 79 -5.69 1.84 2.19
CA LYS A 79 -6.11 2.72 3.28
C LYS A 79 -5.33 4.04 3.28
N ALA A 80 -4.03 3.99 3.12
CA ALA A 80 -3.16 5.16 3.04
C ALA A 80 -3.54 6.06 1.86
N ARG A 81 -3.76 5.47 0.68
CA ARG A 81 -4.18 6.20 -0.51
C ARG A 81 -5.51 6.93 -0.29
N ILE A 82 -6.52 6.23 0.20
CA ILE A 82 -7.84 6.82 0.45
C ILE A 82 -7.75 7.95 1.48
N ALA A 83 -7.03 7.75 2.57
CA ALA A 83 -6.84 8.77 3.61
C ALA A 83 -6.08 9.99 3.08
N ALA A 84 -5.05 9.77 2.25
CA ALA A 84 -4.27 10.84 1.62
C ALA A 84 -5.11 11.66 0.63
N GLU A 85 -5.93 11.01 -0.18
CA GLU A 85 -6.86 11.68 -1.09
C GLU A 85 -7.88 12.54 -0.34
N LYS A 86 -8.41 12.04 0.77
CA LYS A 86 -9.30 12.81 1.66
C LYS A 86 -8.58 13.99 2.30
N ALA A 87 -7.33 13.81 2.72
CA ALA A 87 -6.51 14.87 3.27
C ALA A 87 -6.23 15.97 2.24
N GLU A 88 -5.89 15.58 1.01
CA GLU A 88 -5.69 16.51 -0.11
C GLU A 88 -6.95 17.33 -0.37
N ASN A 89 -8.10 16.66 -0.53
CA ASN A 89 -9.37 17.33 -0.81
C ASN A 89 -9.77 18.30 0.33
N SER A 90 -9.62 17.89 1.57
CA SER A 90 -9.91 18.76 2.73
C SER A 90 -8.96 19.95 2.81
N ALA A 91 -7.69 19.75 2.53
CA ALA A 91 -6.71 20.84 2.50
C ALA A 91 -7.02 21.86 1.40
N ARG A 92 -7.38 21.40 0.21
CA ARG A 92 -7.80 22.27 -0.90
C ARG A 92 -9.03 23.10 -0.54
N LEU A 93 -10.05 22.47 0.02
CA LEU A 93 -11.28 23.16 0.46
C LEU A 93 -11.00 24.21 1.54
N THR A 94 -10.17 23.88 2.52
CA THR A 94 -9.80 24.82 3.58
C THR A 94 -9.04 26.02 3.03
N ARG A 95 -8.09 25.78 2.14
CA ARG A 95 -7.32 26.86 1.47
C ARG A 95 -8.20 27.74 0.61
N MET A 96 -9.13 27.17 -0.14
CA MET A 96 -10.11 27.94 -0.93
C MET A 96 -11.01 28.82 -0.04
N ARG A 97 -11.46 28.31 1.10
CA ARG A 97 -12.26 29.10 2.07
C ARG A 97 -11.47 30.26 2.67
N ASN A 98 -10.18 30.06 2.84
CA ASN A 98 -9.27 31.09 3.37
C ASN A 98 -8.84 32.11 2.29
N GLY A 99 -9.27 31.92 1.03
CA GLY A 99 -8.86 32.77 -0.10
C GLY A 99 -7.41 32.52 -0.55
N GLU A 100 -6.81 31.41 -0.16
CA GLU A 100 -5.43 31.07 -0.56
C GLU A 100 -5.40 30.45 -1.96
N VAL A 101 -4.39 30.83 -2.75
CA VAL A 101 -4.18 30.25 -4.08
C VAL A 101 -3.52 28.88 -3.94
N LEU A 102 -4.05 27.93 -4.69
CA LEU A 102 -3.51 26.55 -4.73
C LEU A 102 -2.35 26.44 -5.73
#